data_f159aec696f02964f5accf6e974e86ca
#
_entry.id   f159aec696f02964f5accf6e974e86ca
#
_cell.length_a   1.000
_cell.length_b   1.000
_cell.length_c   1.000
_cell.angle_alpha   90.00
_cell.angle_beta   90.00
_cell.angle_gamma   90.00
#
_symmetry.space_group_name_H-M   'P 1'
#
loop_
_entity.id
_entity.type
_entity.pdbx_description
1 polymer ?
#
loop_
_entity_poly.entity_id
_entity_poly.type
_entity_poly.pdbx_seq_one_letter_code
_entity_poly.pdbx_strand_id
1 'polypeptide(L)'
;MTSTPVSLRTSPSRRQDHQAKLIAALALLLIAGLDYVTDVELRVGLFYLLPVVFVAWSVGLRWGIAYACAASALLVGRGLLGGHPYSHPLYFAFEIAVTLVVLLSASYLVAKLRSAQETLSKLARHDSLTGLANRASFLERLDLELARHRRSQRPFSLAIFDGDDFKSVNDTRGHLEGDRLLRVAAATIQGTLRKTDLACRLGGDEFAVLLPDTDLENARLAMEAVMARLHESLSKDGWIATFSIGVGVFYQHVPASAEAALTSADRLMYDVKRAGKRGQKVEMVL
;
A
#
# COMPACT_ATOMS: atom_id res chain seq x y z
N MET A 1 -5.52 14.01 -24.58
CA MET A 1 -5.02 14.07 -23.19
C MET A 1 -5.32 12.72 -22.55
N THR A 2 -4.33 11.86 -22.49
CA THR A 2 -4.42 10.46 -22.08
C THR A 2 -4.48 10.38 -20.57
N SER A 3 -5.67 10.09 -20.04
CA SER A 3 -5.89 9.80 -18.62
C SER A 3 -5.33 8.41 -18.30
N THR A 4 -4.29 8.35 -17.50
CA THR A 4 -3.76 7.11 -16.94
C THR A 4 -4.80 6.53 -15.96
N PRO A 5 -5.21 5.25 -16.09
CA PRO A 5 -6.08 4.62 -15.12
C PRO A 5 -5.39 4.57 -13.74
N VAL A 6 -6.16 4.86 -12.69
CA VAL A 6 -5.70 4.76 -11.30
C VAL A 6 -5.26 3.32 -11.05
N SER A 7 -3.96 3.10 -10.88
CA SER A 7 -3.39 1.80 -10.61
C SER A 7 -3.81 1.36 -9.22
N LEU A 8 -4.58 0.30 -9.11
CA LEU A 8 -4.77 -0.48 -7.89
C LEU A 8 -3.40 -0.80 -7.29
N ARG A 9 -3.01 -0.06 -6.24
CA ARG A 9 -1.68 -0.10 -5.64
C ARG A 9 -1.44 -1.43 -4.93
N THR A 10 -0.83 -2.38 -5.62
CA THR A 10 -0.37 -3.65 -5.05
C THR A 10 1.15 -3.80 -5.00
N SER A 11 1.89 -2.79 -5.50
CA SER A 11 3.35 -2.67 -5.35
C SER A 11 3.71 -1.20 -5.23
N PRO A 12 4.82 -0.84 -4.54
CA PRO A 12 5.32 0.52 -4.56
C PRO A 12 5.44 0.96 -6.02
N SER A 13 4.89 2.13 -6.35
CA SER A 13 4.87 2.57 -7.73
C SER A 13 6.32 2.63 -8.22
N ARG A 14 6.59 2.30 -9.51
CA ARG A 14 7.93 2.39 -10.11
C ARG A 14 8.61 3.74 -9.78
N ARG A 15 7.83 4.79 -9.59
CA ARG A 15 8.27 6.11 -9.18
C ARG A 15 8.80 6.16 -7.74
N GLN A 16 8.17 5.45 -6.80
CA GLN A 16 8.63 5.35 -5.41
C GLN A 16 9.93 4.55 -5.31
N ASP A 17 10.05 3.46 -6.06
CA ASP A 17 11.28 2.68 -6.14
C ASP A 17 12.44 3.51 -6.70
N HIS A 18 12.21 4.32 -7.75
CA HIS A 18 13.22 5.23 -8.31
C HIS A 18 13.63 6.30 -7.31
N GLN A 19 12.68 6.88 -6.57
CA GLN A 19 12.97 7.87 -5.54
C GLN A 19 13.79 7.27 -4.39
N ALA A 20 13.43 6.08 -3.90
CA ALA A 20 14.18 5.40 -2.84
C ALA A 20 15.63 5.10 -3.27
N LYS A 21 15.83 4.61 -4.49
CA LYS A 21 17.17 4.39 -5.05
C LYS A 21 17.97 5.70 -5.14
N LEU A 22 17.36 6.76 -5.64
CA LEU A 22 18.03 8.05 -5.77
C LEU A 22 18.46 8.63 -4.42
N ILE A 23 17.54 8.59 -3.43
CA ILE A 23 17.84 9.04 -2.06
C ILE A 23 19.00 8.23 -1.46
N ALA A 24 18.97 6.90 -1.60
CA ALA A 24 20.04 6.05 -1.12
C ALA A 24 21.38 6.31 -1.82
N ALA A 25 21.36 6.55 -3.13
CA ALA A 25 22.57 6.89 -3.89
C ALA A 25 23.18 8.22 -3.43
N LEU A 26 22.35 9.25 -3.25
CA LEU A 26 22.79 10.55 -2.74
C LEU A 26 23.38 10.43 -1.33
N ALA A 27 22.72 9.67 -0.44
CA ALA A 27 23.23 9.41 0.90
C ALA A 27 24.57 8.66 0.86
N LEU A 28 24.71 7.66 -0.02
CA LEU A 28 25.96 6.92 -0.19
C LEU A 28 27.11 7.82 -0.63
N LEU A 29 26.88 8.69 -1.62
CA LEU A 29 27.88 9.64 -2.12
C LEU A 29 28.24 10.69 -1.07
N LEU A 30 27.27 11.17 -0.29
CA LEU A 30 27.50 12.13 0.79
C LEU A 30 28.37 11.52 1.89
N ILE A 31 28.08 10.29 2.27
CA ILE A 31 28.87 9.52 3.27
C ILE A 31 30.29 9.30 2.74
N ALA A 32 30.43 8.91 1.47
CA ALA A 32 31.74 8.72 0.85
C ALA A 32 32.57 10.02 0.80
N GLY A 33 31.92 11.17 0.50
CA GLY A 33 32.55 12.48 0.56
C GLY A 33 33.00 12.89 1.95
N LEU A 34 32.16 12.66 2.96
CA LEU A 34 32.50 12.86 4.38
C LEU A 34 33.69 11.97 4.79
N ASP A 35 33.62 10.70 4.44
CA ASP A 35 34.67 9.72 4.73
C ASP A 35 36.04 10.10 4.09
N TYR A 36 35.99 10.73 2.91
CA TYR A 36 37.20 11.24 2.25
C TYR A 36 37.77 12.49 2.92
N VAL A 37 36.93 13.41 3.42
CA VAL A 37 37.34 14.70 4.01
C VAL A 37 37.77 14.55 5.48
N THR A 38 37.15 13.64 6.25
CA THR A 38 37.40 13.50 7.70
C THR A 38 38.62 12.68 8.04
N ASP A 39 39.28 12.10 7.03
CA ASP A 39 40.45 11.24 7.20
C ASP A 39 40.22 10.10 8.24
N VAL A 40 41.27 9.57 8.85
CA VAL A 40 41.22 8.38 9.73
C VAL A 40 40.60 8.63 11.10
N GLU A 41 40.41 9.89 11.50
CA GLU A 41 39.99 10.23 12.87
C GLU A 41 38.50 9.88 13.13
N LEU A 42 37.64 9.91 12.12
CA LEU A 42 36.23 9.52 12.24
C LEU A 42 35.95 8.24 11.45
N ARG A 43 35.62 7.17 12.14
CA ARG A 43 35.19 5.91 11.49
C ARG A 43 33.75 6.04 10.94
N VAL A 44 33.61 6.70 9.79
CA VAL A 44 32.33 6.93 9.13
C VAL A 44 31.78 5.65 8.48
N GLY A 45 32.59 4.57 8.42
CA GLY A 45 32.23 3.30 7.78
C GLY A 45 30.89 2.68 8.22
N LEU A 46 30.48 2.87 9.49
CA LEU A 46 29.18 2.40 9.98
C LEU A 46 27.99 3.12 9.34
N PHE A 47 28.16 4.36 8.89
CA PHE A 47 27.07 5.12 8.27
C PHE A 47 26.65 4.57 6.89
N TYR A 48 27.53 3.81 6.21
CA TYR A 48 27.15 3.10 4.98
C TYR A 48 26.00 2.09 5.19
N LEU A 49 25.78 1.66 6.42
CA LEU A 49 24.63 0.81 6.78
C LEU A 49 23.29 1.49 6.49
N LEU A 50 23.17 2.81 6.67
CA LEU A 50 21.93 3.56 6.52
C LEU A 50 21.34 3.46 5.09
N PRO A 51 22.06 3.86 4.01
CA PRO A 51 21.52 3.76 2.66
C PRO A 51 21.33 2.32 2.20
N VAL A 52 22.16 1.37 2.67
CA VAL A 52 22.07 -0.05 2.33
C VAL A 52 20.80 -0.66 2.95
N VAL A 53 20.56 -0.45 4.23
CA VAL A 53 19.35 -0.92 4.93
C VAL A 53 18.10 -0.26 4.37
N PHE A 54 18.14 1.05 4.13
CA PHE A 54 17.02 1.79 3.57
C PHE A 54 16.61 1.25 2.20
N VAL A 55 17.55 1.00 1.28
CA VAL A 55 17.22 0.49 -0.03
C VAL A 55 16.82 -0.99 0.00
N ALA A 56 17.43 -1.80 0.89
CA ALA A 56 17.03 -3.19 1.10
C ALA A 56 15.59 -3.31 1.61
N TRP A 57 15.19 -2.43 2.52
CA TRP A 57 13.82 -2.34 3.03
C TRP A 57 12.83 -1.83 1.98
N SER A 58 13.17 -0.74 1.28
CA SER A 58 12.24 -0.04 0.38
C SER A 58 12.05 -0.77 -0.96
N VAL A 59 13.13 -1.29 -1.54
CA VAL A 59 13.16 -1.83 -2.92
C VAL A 59 13.41 -3.34 -2.95
N GLY A 60 14.17 -3.87 -1.97
CA GLY A 60 14.41 -5.31 -1.81
C GLY A 60 15.87 -5.73 -1.87
N LEU A 61 16.09 -7.04 -1.63
CA LEU A 61 17.41 -7.64 -1.42
C LEU A 61 18.41 -7.36 -2.55
N ARG A 62 18.00 -7.48 -3.81
CA ARG A 62 18.89 -7.28 -4.97
C ARG A 62 19.56 -5.91 -4.96
N TRP A 63 18.80 -4.87 -4.62
CA TRP A 63 19.29 -3.51 -4.52
C TRP A 63 20.10 -3.30 -3.24
N GLY A 64 19.72 -3.91 -2.12
CA GLY A 64 20.53 -3.94 -0.90
C GLY A 64 21.93 -4.50 -1.15
N ILE A 65 22.03 -5.61 -1.86
CA ILE A 65 23.32 -6.22 -2.27
C ILE A 65 24.11 -5.27 -3.18
N ALA A 66 23.48 -4.68 -4.19
CA ALA A 66 24.13 -3.75 -5.10
C ALA A 66 24.73 -2.55 -4.37
N TYR A 67 23.99 -1.98 -3.40
CA TYR A 67 24.47 -0.86 -2.57
C TYR A 67 25.55 -1.27 -1.57
N ALA A 68 25.48 -2.47 -1.02
CA ALA A 68 26.54 -3.01 -0.16
C ALA A 68 27.85 -3.17 -0.95
N CYS A 69 27.81 -3.69 -2.17
CA CYS A 69 28.97 -3.78 -3.05
C CYS A 69 29.50 -2.40 -3.45
N ALA A 70 28.62 -1.45 -3.78
CA ALA A 70 29.01 -0.08 -4.11
C ALA A 70 29.68 0.64 -2.93
N ALA A 71 29.13 0.50 -1.70
CA ALA A 71 29.72 1.02 -0.49
C ALA A 71 31.13 0.45 -0.24
N SER A 72 31.27 -0.87 -0.38
CA SER A 72 32.58 -1.52 -0.23
C SER A 72 33.58 -1.07 -1.31
N ALA A 73 33.14 -0.88 -2.54
CA ALA A 73 33.99 -0.36 -3.62
C ALA A 73 34.46 1.08 -3.36
N LEU A 74 33.60 1.94 -2.78
CA LEU A 74 33.97 3.31 -2.38
C LEU A 74 35.03 3.29 -1.27
N LEU A 75 34.91 2.39 -0.29
CA LEU A 75 35.91 2.20 0.77
C LEU A 75 37.27 1.74 0.20
N VAL A 76 37.25 0.81 -0.77
CA VAL A 76 38.47 0.39 -1.49
C VAL A 76 39.09 1.57 -2.23
N GLY A 77 38.28 2.33 -2.98
CA GLY A 77 38.71 3.50 -3.74
C GLY A 77 39.38 4.56 -2.85
N ARG A 78 38.79 4.85 -1.70
CA ARG A 78 39.40 5.74 -0.69
C ARG A 78 40.77 5.26 -0.25
N GLY A 79 40.88 3.97 0.12
CA GLY A 79 42.15 3.41 0.58
C GLY A 79 43.26 3.43 -0.47
N LEU A 80 42.89 3.31 -1.76
CA LEU A 80 43.83 3.40 -2.87
C LEU A 80 44.27 4.84 -3.17
N LEU A 81 43.40 5.84 -3.03
CA LEU A 81 43.65 7.24 -3.37
C LEU A 81 44.31 8.03 -2.22
N GLY A 82 43.80 7.79 -0.96
CA GLY A 82 44.22 8.54 0.23
C GLY A 82 45.28 7.83 1.10
N GLY A 83 45.65 6.60 0.74
CA GLY A 83 46.41 5.71 1.62
C GLY A 83 45.50 5.08 2.69
N HIS A 84 45.97 4.00 3.28
CA HIS A 84 45.26 3.33 4.38
C HIS A 84 46.09 3.44 5.69
N PRO A 85 45.44 3.56 6.86
CA PRO A 85 46.09 3.79 8.14
C PRO A 85 46.78 2.54 8.70
N TYR A 86 46.72 1.42 7.99
CA TYR A 86 47.19 0.14 8.45
C TYR A 86 48.63 -0.11 8.08
N SER A 87 49.42 -0.62 9.03
CA SER A 87 50.82 -1.01 8.85
C SER A 87 51.02 -2.18 7.88
N HIS A 88 49.94 -2.94 7.59
CA HIS A 88 50.00 -4.10 6.72
C HIS A 88 48.75 -4.19 5.82
N PRO A 89 48.90 -4.47 4.50
CA PRO A 89 47.77 -4.57 3.55
C PRO A 89 46.70 -5.59 3.94
N LEU A 90 47.06 -6.65 4.68
CA LEU A 90 46.10 -7.66 5.15
C LEU A 90 45.06 -7.08 6.10
N TYR A 91 45.38 -6.10 6.93
CA TYR A 91 44.41 -5.48 7.85
C TYR A 91 43.39 -4.66 7.09
N PHE A 92 43.81 -3.97 6.01
CA PHE A 92 42.90 -3.26 5.11
C PHE A 92 41.97 -4.22 4.39
N ALA A 93 42.48 -5.31 3.82
CA ALA A 93 41.66 -6.33 3.17
C ALA A 93 40.65 -6.97 4.16
N PHE A 94 41.07 -7.21 5.40
CA PHE A 94 40.21 -7.74 6.46
C PHE A 94 39.08 -6.77 6.82
N GLU A 95 39.36 -5.47 6.95
CA GLU A 95 38.35 -4.45 7.23
C GLU A 95 37.28 -4.42 6.13
N ILE A 96 37.70 -4.40 4.85
CA ILE A 96 36.78 -4.42 3.70
C ILE A 96 35.93 -5.70 3.71
N ALA A 97 36.54 -6.84 3.94
CA ALA A 97 35.83 -8.12 4.00
C ALA A 97 34.79 -8.14 5.11
N VAL A 98 35.14 -7.68 6.32
CA VAL A 98 34.21 -7.58 7.46
C VAL A 98 33.07 -6.61 7.14
N THR A 99 33.38 -5.42 6.60
CA THR A 99 32.38 -4.42 6.24
C THR A 99 31.41 -4.98 5.19
N LEU A 100 31.92 -5.62 4.15
CA LEU A 100 31.06 -6.24 3.12
C LEU A 100 30.15 -7.31 3.72
N VAL A 101 30.68 -8.19 4.58
CA VAL A 101 29.90 -9.24 5.27
C VAL A 101 28.81 -8.61 6.13
N VAL A 102 29.12 -7.55 6.89
CA VAL A 102 28.13 -6.84 7.72
C VAL A 102 27.04 -6.23 6.87
N LEU A 103 27.38 -5.50 5.78
CA LEU A 103 26.42 -4.85 4.90
C LEU A 103 25.53 -5.86 4.17
N LEU A 104 26.10 -6.98 3.71
CA LEU A 104 25.34 -8.06 3.06
C LEU A 104 24.41 -8.76 4.07
N SER A 105 24.90 -9.05 5.27
CA SER A 105 24.11 -9.67 6.33
C SER A 105 22.93 -8.77 6.74
N ALA A 106 23.16 -7.47 6.91
CA ALA A 106 22.12 -6.49 7.20
C ALA A 106 21.09 -6.42 6.08
N SER A 107 21.52 -6.36 4.80
CA SER A 107 20.63 -6.38 3.65
C SER A 107 19.75 -7.62 3.60
N TYR A 108 20.33 -8.79 3.83
CA TYR A 108 19.62 -10.06 3.87
C TYR A 108 18.60 -10.11 5.02
N LEU A 109 19.03 -9.75 6.23
CA LEU A 109 18.17 -9.80 7.42
C LEU A 109 16.97 -8.86 7.29
N VAL A 110 17.21 -7.64 6.83
CA VAL A 110 16.16 -6.62 6.63
C VAL A 110 15.18 -7.04 5.55
N ALA A 111 15.67 -7.54 4.41
CA ALA A 111 14.81 -8.03 3.34
C ALA A 111 13.97 -9.24 3.79
N LYS A 112 14.56 -10.15 4.57
CA LYS A 112 13.84 -11.32 5.12
C LYS A 112 12.79 -10.92 6.16
N LEU A 113 13.10 -9.93 7.01
CA LEU A 113 12.16 -9.38 7.99
C LEU A 113 10.94 -8.76 7.28
N ARG A 114 11.17 -7.96 6.24
CA ARG A 114 10.10 -7.40 5.40
C ARG A 114 9.24 -8.49 4.78
N SER A 115 9.86 -9.51 4.16
CA SER A 115 9.13 -10.62 3.55
C SER A 115 8.30 -11.41 4.57
N ALA A 116 8.82 -11.63 5.78
CA ALA A 116 8.08 -12.26 6.87
C ALA A 116 6.87 -11.40 7.31
N GLN A 117 7.06 -10.09 7.43
CA GLN A 117 6.00 -9.15 7.77
C GLN A 117 4.90 -9.12 6.69
N GLU A 118 5.28 -9.10 5.40
CA GLU A 118 4.33 -9.18 4.28
C GLU A 118 3.54 -10.51 4.29
N THR A 119 4.21 -11.61 4.63
CA THR A 119 3.56 -12.93 4.75
C THR A 119 2.58 -12.96 5.92
N LEU A 120 2.96 -12.45 7.09
CA LEU A 120 2.07 -12.33 8.25
C LEU A 120 0.87 -11.43 7.95
N SER A 121 1.09 -10.32 7.24
CA SER A 121 0.01 -9.43 6.80
C SER A 121 -0.97 -10.11 5.82
N LYS A 122 -0.48 -11.00 4.95
CA LYS A 122 -1.33 -11.81 4.06
C LYS A 122 -2.11 -12.90 4.81
N LEU A 123 -1.54 -13.45 5.89
CA LEU A 123 -2.21 -14.43 6.75
C LEU A 123 -3.26 -13.79 7.66
N ALA A 124 -3.12 -12.52 8.00
CA ALA A 124 -4.15 -11.76 8.69
C ALA A 124 -5.37 -11.64 7.77
N ARG A 125 -6.57 -11.93 8.26
CA ARG A 125 -7.81 -11.83 7.48
C ARG A 125 -8.49 -10.48 7.60
N HIS A 126 -8.06 -9.66 8.53
CA HIS A 126 -8.68 -8.38 8.86
C HIS A 126 -7.68 -7.22 8.73
N ASP A 127 -8.21 -6.04 8.41
CA ASP A 127 -7.48 -4.78 8.47
C ASP A 127 -7.25 -4.39 9.94
N SER A 128 -6.01 -4.10 10.30
CA SER A 128 -5.62 -3.84 11.70
C SER A 128 -6.17 -2.53 12.27
N LEU A 129 -6.51 -1.56 11.41
CA LEU A 129 -7.05 -0.28 11.84
C LEU A 129 -8.56 -0.35 12.08
N THR A 130 -9.29 -0.98 11.16
CA THR A 130 -10.76 -0.92 11.10
C THR A 130 -11.45 -2.19 11.56
N GLY A 131 -10.73 -3.32 11.62
CA GLY A 131 -11.30 -4.63 11.94
C GLY A 131 -12.14 -5.28 10.83
N LEU A 132 -12.38 -4.59 9.72
CA LEU A 132 -13.03 -5.16 8.54
C LEU A 132 -12.16 -6.23 7.88
N ALA A 133 -12.72 -6.98 6.93
CA ALA A 133 -11.91 -7.84 6.09
C ALA A 133 -10.82 -7.02 5.40
N ASN A 134 -9.63 -7.59 5.23
CA ASN A 134 -8.59 -6.98 4.42
C ASN A 134 -8.80 -7.33 2.93
N ARG A 135 -8.05 -6.68 2.06
CA ARG A 135 -8.13 -6.87 0.61
C ARG A 135 -7.95 -8.34 0.19
N ALA A 136 -7.03 -9.08 0.82
CA ALA A 136 -6.76 -10.46 0.46
C ALA A 136 -7.96 -11.36 0.76
N SER A 137 -8.53 -11.28 1.97
CA SER A 137 -9.73 -12.02 2.36
C SER A 137 -10.95 -11.65 1.52
N PHE A 138 -11.06 -10.38 1.13
CA PHE A 138 -12.15 -9.92 0.28
C PHE A 138 -12.07 -10.52 -1.12
N LEU A 139 -10.88 -10.56 -1.74
CA LEU A 139 -10.68 -11.18 -3.04
C LEU A 139 -11.00 -12.68 -3.01
N GLU A 140 -10.53 -13.41 -1.99
CA GLU A 140 -10.88 -14.83 -1.80
C GLU A 140 -12.41 -15.04 -1.76
N ARG A 141 -13.10 -14.16 -1.01
CA ARG A 141 -14.56 -14.26 -0.90
C ARG A 141 -15.27 -13.90 -2.20
N LEU A 142 -14.77 -12.90 -2.92
CA LEU A 142 -15.30 -12.48 -4.21
C LEU A 142 -15.12 -13.58 -5.26
N ASP A 143 -13.98 -14.29 -5.27
CA ASP A 143 -13.77 -15.44 -6.16
C ASP A 143 -14.75 -16.59 -5.87
N LEU A 144 -15.04 -16.84 -4.60
CA LEU A 144 -16.09 -17.81 -4.21
C LEU A 144 -17.48 -17.38 -4.69
N GLU A 145 -17.80 -16.09 -4.60
CA GLU A 145 -19.07 -15.57 -5.07
C GLU A 145 -19.19 -15.61 -6.62
N LEU A 146 -18.10 -15.33 -7.33
CA LEU A 146 -18.02 -15.52 -8.79
C LEU A 146 -18.28 -16.99 -9.18
N ALA A 147 -17.66 -17.93 -8.46
CA ALA A 147 -17.88 -19.35 -8.68
C ALA A 147 -19.34 -19.78 -8.37
N ARG A 148 -19.94 -19.17 -7.33
CA ARG A 148 -21.35 -19.38 -6.99
C ARG A 148 -22.28 -18.81 -8.06
N HIS A 149 -22.02 -17.58 -8.49
CA HIS A 149 -22.80 -16.90 -9.51
C HIS A 149 -22.82 -17.69 -10.83
N ARG A 150 -21.66 -18.23 -11.27
CA ARG A 150 -21.58 -19.09 -12.48
C ARG A 150 -22.50 -20.30 -12.42
N ARG A 151 -22.76 -20.86 -11.23
CA ARG A 151 -23.62 -22.05 -11.04
C ARG A 151 -25.08 -21.69 -10.84
N SER A 152 -25.36 -20.65 -10.03
CA SER A 152 -26.72 -20.31 -9.59
C SER A 152 -27.40 -19.31 -10.48
N GLN A 153 -26.64 -18.55 -11.29
CA GLN A 153 -27.12 -17.40 -12.07
C GLN A 153 -27.84 -16.34 -11.25
N ARG A 154 -27.62 -16.31 -9.91
CA ARG A 154 -28.17 -15.29 -9.03
C ARG A 154 -27.29 -14.06 -9.08
N PRO A 155 -27.88 -12.85 -9.10
CA PRO A 155 -27.11 -11.62 -9.15
C PRO A 155 -26.26 -11.43 -7.89
N PHE A 156 -25.14 -10.76 -8.04
CA PHE A 156 -24.43 -10.16 -6.92
C PHE A 156 -24.02 -8.75 -7.27
N SER A 157 -23.80 -7.93 -6.24
CA SER A 157 -23.39 -6.55 -6.42
C SER A 157 -22.08 -6.29 -5.66
N LEU A 158 -21.27 -5.42 -6.21
CA LEU A 158 -19.98 -5.01 -5.67
C LEU A 158 -19.92 -3.49 -5.63
N ALA A 159 -19.76 -2.92 -4.44
CA ALA A 159 -19.59 -1.49 -4.25
C ALA A 159 -18.14 -1.16 -3.87
N ILE A 160 -17.60 -0.09 -4.44
CA ILE A 160 -16.33 0.54 -4.04
C ILE A 160 -16.62 1.93 -3.54
N PHE A 161 -16.00 2.27 -2.41
CA PHE A 161 -16.09 3.56 -1.75
C PHE A 161 -14.71 4.20 -1.71
N ASP A 162 -14.66 5.50 -1.89
CA ASP A 162 -13.44 6.28 -1.68
C ASP A 162 -13.80 7.58 -0.94
N GLY A 163 -13.03 7.86 0.12
CA GLY A 163 -13.21 9.05 0.96
C GLY A 163 -12.89 10.33 0.19
N ASP A 164 -13.89 11.21 0.07
CA ASP A 164 -13.71 12.50 -0.60
C ASP A 164 -12.85 13.42 0.28
N ASP A 165 -11.75 13.92 -0.29
CA ASP A 165 -10.84 14.88 0.35
C ASP A 165 -10.26 14.40 1.71
N PHE A 166 -10.16 13.07 1.93
CA PHE A 166 -9.61 12.47 3.15
C PHE A 166 -8.22 13.00 3.51
N LYS A 167 -7.39 13.28 2.49
CA LYS A 167 -6.09 13.92 2.72
C LYS A 167 -6.21 15.26 3.43
N SER A 168 -7.22 16.06 3.12
CA SER A 168 -7.46 17.35 3.80
C SER A 168 -7.76 17.17 5.29
N VAL A 169 -8.46 16.08 5.67
CA VAL A 169 -8.70 15.76 7.08
C VAL A 169 -7.37 15.48 7.80
N ASN A 170 -6.50 14.66 7.18
CA ASN A 170 -5.18 14.36 7.73
C ASN A 170 -4.29 15.62 7.85
N ASP A 171 -4.29 16.44 6.80
CA ASP A 171 -3.46 17.64 6.74
C ASP A 171 -3.92 18.72 7.75
N THR A 172 -5.24 18.77 8.08
CA THR A 172 -5.83 19.77 8.95
C THR A 172 -5.92 19.33 10.41
N ARG A 173 -6.28 18.06 10.66
CA ARG A 173 -6.57 17.53 12.01
C ARG A 173 -5.58 16.45 12.46
N GLY A 174 -4.63 16.08 11.61
CA GLY A 174 -3.61 15.06 11.89
C GLY A 174 -4.06 13.63 11.61
N HIS A 175 -3.09 12.73 11.47
CA HIS A 175 -3.32 11.32 11.10
C HIS A 175 -4.16 10.54 12.12
N LEU A 176 -4.09 10.88 13.42
CA LEU A 176 -4.90 10.22 14.45
C LEU A 176 -6.41 10.46 14.27
N GLU A 177 -6.79 11.65 13.83
CA GLU A 177 -8.18 11.96 13.51
C GLU A 177 -8.63 11.31 12.20
N GLY A 178 -7.76 11.23 11.18
CA GLY A 178 -8.03 10.45 9.99
C GLY A 178 -8.26 8.96 10.30
N ASP A 179 -7.45 8.38 11.15
CA ASP A 179 -7.61 6.99 11.61
C ASP A 179 -8.92 6.79 12.38
N ARG A 180 -9.33 7.77 13.20
CA ARG A 180 -10.60 7.74 13.92
C ARG A 180 -11.79 7.78 12.94
N LEU A 181 -11.74 8.68 11.96
CA LEU A 181 -12.74 8.76 10.89
C LEU A 181 -12.89 7.43 10.16
N LEU A 182 -11.78 6.78 9.79
CA LEU A 182 -11.80 5.48 9.11
C LEU A 182 -12.42 4.38 9.99
N ARG A 183 -12.17 4.37 11.30
CA ARG A 183 -12.82 3.42 12.23
C ARG A 183 -14.32 3.66 12.33
N VAL A 184 -14.77 4.90 12.41
CA VAL A 184 -16.19 5.25 12.45
C VAL A 184 -16.88 4.88 11.13
N ALA A 185 -16.26 5.19 10.00
CA ALA A 185 -16.78 4.81 8.69
C ALA A 185 -16.92 3.29 8.56
N ALA A 186 -15.88 2.54 8.93
CA ALA A 186 -15.88 1.08 8.90
C ALA A 186 -17.00 0.47 9.77
N ALA A 187 -17.14 0.93 11.02
CA ALA A 187 -18.17 0.47 11.94
C ALA A 187 -19.58 0.79 11.40
N THR A 188 -19.75 1.96 10.80
CA THR A 188 -21.03 2.38 10.20
C THR A 188 -21.39 1.53 8.99
N ILE A 189 -20.44 1.28 8.08
CA ILE A 189 -20.63 0.41 6.91
C ILE A 189 -21.03 -0.98 7.41
N GLN A 190 -20.23 -1.60 8.27
CA GLN A 190 -20.46 -2.96 8.77
C GLN A 190 -21.81 -3.07 9.52
N GLY A 191 -22.17 -2.07 10.33
CA GLY A 191 -23.42 -2.05 11.11
C GLY A 191 -24.68 -1.84 10.27
N THR A 192 -24.54 -1.42 9.00
CA THR A 192 -25.67 -1.21 8.08
C THR A 192 -25.91 -2.43 7.20
N LEU A 193 -24.91 -3.27 7.01
CA LEU A 193 -24.94 -4.43 6.14
C LEU A 193 -25.59 -5.66 6.79
N ARG A 194 -26.09 -6.58 5.94
CA ARG A 194 -26.62 -7.88 6.37
C ARG A 194 -25.46 -8.81 6.77
N LYS A 195 -25.75 -9.85 7.52
CA LYS A 195 -24.75 -10.89 7.91
C LYS A 195 -24.13 -11.63 6.72
N THR A 196 -24.83 -11.67 5.59
CA THR A 196 -24.35 -12.30 4.35
C THR A 196 -23.41 -11.41 3.55
N ASP A 197 -23.47 -10.10 3.79
CA ASP A 197 -22.68 -9.11 3.08
C ASP A 197 -21.28 -9.02 3.71
N LEU A 198 -20.32 -8.58 2.94
CA LEU A 198 -18.95 -8.47 3.41
C LEU A 198 -18.42 -7.07 3.15
N ALA A 199 -18.03 -6.37 4.21
CA ALA A 199 -17.29 -5.13 4.11
C ALA A 199 -15.78 -5.38 4.24
N CYS A 200 -15.02 -4.59 3.50
CA CYS A 200 -13.56 -4.66 3.42
C CYS A 200 -12.97 -3.26 3.40
N ARG A 201 -11.77 -3.10 3.93
CA ARG A 201 -10.90 -1.96 3.62
C ARG A 201 -9.85 -2.40 2.60
N LEU A 202 -9.86 -1.78 1.44
CA LEU A 202 -8.90 -2.06 0.36
C LEU A 202 -7.53 -1.46 0.64
N GLY A 203 -7.49 -0.31 1.31
CA GLY A 203 -6.30 0.44 1.72
C GLY A 203 -6.57 1.95 1.74
N GLY A 204 -5.77 2.70 2.50
CA GLY A 204 -6.00 4.15 2.63
C GLY A 204 -7.42 4.48 3.11
N ASP A 205 -8.15 5.23 2.33
CA ASP A 205 -9.56 5.63 2.52
C ASP A 205 -10.55 4.87 1.61
N GLU A 206 -10.08 3.78 0.99
CA GLU A 206 -10.88 2.95 0.09
C GLU A 206 -11.50 1.76 0.83
N PHE A 207 -12.83 1.57 0.64
CA PHE A 207 -13.57 0.42 1.13
C PHE A 207 -14.25 -0.31 -0.01
N ALA A 208 -14.58 -1.58 0.20
CA ALA A 208 -15.41 -2.37 -0.71
C ALA A 208 -16.49 -3.12 0.05
N VAL A 209 -17.61 -3.34 -0.61
CA VAL A 209 -18.73 -4.14 -0.07
C VAL A 209 -19.19 -5.12 -1.13
N LEU A 210 -19.23 -6.40 -0.75
CA LEU A 210 -19.81 -7.47 -1.55
C LEU A 210 -21.20 -7.76 -1.02
N LEU A 211 -22.18 -7.76 -1.92
CA LEU A 211 -23.61 -8.01 -1.67
C LEU A 211 -24.04 -9.26 -2.46
N PRO A 212 -23.99 -10.46 -1.88
CA PRO A 212 -24.49 -11.67 -2.52
C PRO A 212 -26.00 -11.61 -2.75
N ASP A 213 -26.48 -12.31 -3.77
CA ASP A 213 -27.90 -12.41 -4.13
C ASP A 213 -28.62 -11.04 -4.16
N THR A 214 -27.95 -9.99 -4.70
CA THR A 214 -28.45 -8.62 -4.68
C THR A 214 -28.49 -8.04 -6.09
N ASP A 215 -29.65 -7.66 -6.54
CA ASP A 215 -29.93 -7.03 -7.83
C ASP A 215 -29.74 -5.51 -7.79
N LEU A 216 -30.01 -4.84 -8.90
CA LEU A 216 -29.78 -3.41 -9.12
C LEU A 216 -30.54 -2.54 -8.10
N GLU A 217 -31.83 -2.83 -7.89
CA GLU A 217 -32.67 -2.01 -7.02
C GLU A 217 -32.31 -2.20 -5.55
N ASN A 218 -32.10 -3.46 -5.15
CA ASN A 218 -31.67 -3.77 -3.78
C ASN A 218 -30.25 -3.26 -3.48
N ALA A 219 -29.33 -3.27 -4.45
CA ALA A 219 -28.01 -2.69 -4.31
C ALA A 219 -28.08 -1.17 -4.13
N ARG A 220 -28.92 -0.48 -4.92
CA ARG A 220 -29.16 0.96 -4.82
C ARG A 220 -29.66 1.34 -3.42
N LEU A 221 -30.72 0.66 -2.96
CA LEU A 221 -31.30 0.90 -1.63
C LEU A 221 -30.30 0.63 -0.49
N ALA A 222 -29.53 -0.45 -0.59
CA ALA A 222 -28.53 -0.79 0.43
C ALA A 222 -27.46 0.31 0.52
N MET A 223 -26.98 0.81 -0.63
CA MET A 223 -25.94 1.84 -0.64
C MET A 223 -26.47 3.21 -0.25
N GLU A 224 -27.71 3.53 -0.56
CA GLU A 224 -28.39 4.74 -0.05
C GLU A 224 -28.47 4.73 1.48
N ALA A 225 -28.83 3.58 2.08
CA ALA A 225 -28.86 3.42 3.52
C ALA A 225 -27.47 3.56 4.16
N VAL A 226 -26.43 2.99 3.53
CA VAL A 226 -25.04 3.13 3.98
C VAL A 226 -24.61 4.59 3.91
N MET A 227 -24.86 5.29 2.80
CA MET A 227 -24.50 6.71 2.65
C MET A 227 -25.18 7.60 3.68
N ALA A 228 -26.48 7.40 3.90
CA ALA A 228 -27.25 8.20 4.88
C ALA A 228 -26.67 8.02 6.28
N ARG A 229 -26.36 6.78 6.68
CA ARG A 229 -25.76 6.49 7.98
C ARG A 229 -24.33 6.98 8.11
N LEU A 230 -23.53 6.91 7.06
CA LEU A 230 -22.18 7.49 7.04
C LEU A 230 -22.24 8.99 7.25
N HIS A 231 -23.12 9.68 6.52
CA HIS A 231 -23.31 11.12 6.68
C HIS A 231 -23.73 11.48 8.11
N GLU A 232 -24.69 10.77 8.69
CA GLU A 232 -25.13 10.97 10.07
C GLU A 232 -24.00 10.73 11.08
N SER A 233 -23.30 9.60 10.98
CA SER A 233 -22.26 9.23 11.94
C SER A 233 -21.06 10.18 11.89
N LEU A 234 -20.61 10.55 10.69
CA LEU A 234 -19.49 11.46 10.51
C LEU A 234 -19.84 12.90 10.95
N SER A 235 -21.06 13.36 10.67
CA SER A 235 -21.52 14.69 11.08
C SER A 235 -21.62 14.82 12.60
N LYS A 236 -22.04 13.77 13.33
CA LYS A 236 -22.06 13.74 14.80
C LYS A 236 -20.69 13.96 15.42
N ASP A 237 -19.64 13.46 14.80
CA ASP A 237 -18.25 13.63 15.23
C ASP A 237 -17.59 14.90 14.65
N GLY A 238 -18.37 15.75 13.95
CA GLY A 238 -17.93 17.04 13.43
C GLY A 238 -17.03 16.94 12.19
N TRP A 239 -17.10 15.81 11.44
CA TRP A 239 -16.41 15.68 10.15
C TRP A 239 -17.32 16.05 8.99
N ILE A 240 -16.80 16.87 8.08
CA ILE A 240 -17.44 17.21 6.80
C ILE A 240 -16.83 16.28 5.71
N ALA A 241 -16.76 15.01 6.00
CA ALA A 241 -16.22 14.02 5.07
C ALA A 241 -17.38 13.31 4.35
N THR A 242 -17.19 13.05 3.06
CA THR A 242 -18.15 12.32 2.21
C THR A 242 -17.45 11.18 1.50
N PHE A 243 -18.24 10.32 0.84
CA PHE A 243 -17.72 9.22 0.06
C PHE A 243 -18.32 9.27 -1.36
N SER A 244 -17.49 8.91 -2.33
CA SER A 244 -17.91 8.59 -3.69
C SER A 244 -18.03 7.08 -3.82
N ILE A 245 -19.19 6.59 -4.32
CA ILE A 245 -19.51 5.16 -4.38
C ILE A 245 -19.80 4.73 -5.80
N GLY A 246 -19.10 3.71 -6.28
CA GLY A 246 -19.42 3.01 -7.52
C GLY A 246 -19.94 1.61 -7.24
N VAL A 247 -21.07 1.23 -7.83
CA VAL A 247 -21.71 -0.06 -7.63
C VAL A 247 -21.90 -0.77 -8.96
N GLY A 248 -21.18 -1.86 -9.14
CA GLY A 248 -21.36 -2.78 -10.27
C GLY A 248 -22.30 -3.92 -9.89
N VAL A 249 -23.35 -4.14 -10.69
CA VAL A 249 -24.28 -5.25 -10.53
C VAL A 249 -24.04 -6.27 -11.62
N PHE A 250 -23.74 -7.50 -11.22
CA PHE A 250 -23.39 -8.61 -12.10
C PHE A 250 -24.57 -9.59 -12.19
N TYR A 251 -25.19 -9.67 -13.34
CA TYR A 251 -26.37 -10.50 -13.57
C TYR A 251 -26.10 -11.60 -14.60
N GLN A 252 -25.85 -11.22 -15.83
CA GLN A 252 -25.60 -12.16 -16.95
C GLN A 252 -24.12 -12.23 -17.32
N HIS A 253 -23.41 -11.13 -17.15
CA HIS A 253 -21.99 -11.06 -17.44
C HIS A 253 -21.18 -11.48 -16.22
N VAL A 254 -20.37 -12.50 -16.39
CA VAL A 254 -19.48 -12.99 -15.33
C VAL A 254 -18.09 -12.41 -15.55
N PRO A 255 -17.57 -11.59 -14.63
CA PRO A 255 -16.20 -11.13 -14.73
C PRO A 255 -15.19 -12.29 -14.77
N ALA A 256 -14.09 -12.10 -15.50
CA ALA A 256 -13.07 -13.13 -15.64
C ALA A 256 -12.39 -13.45 -14.29
N SER A 257 -12.25 -12.47 -13.41
CA SER A 257 -11.63 -12.60 -12.09
C SER A 257 -12.24 -11.60 -11.08
N ALA A 258 -11.91 -11.77 -9.79
CA ALA A 258 -12.26 -10.83 -8.74
C ALA A 258 -11.70 -9.41 -9.00
N GLU A 259 -10.48 -9.32 -9.54
CA GLU A 259 -9.87 -8.04 -9.89
C GLU A 259 -10.62 -7.34 -11.04
N ALA A 260 -11.10 -8.12 -12.02
CA ALA A 260 -11.90 -7.54 -13.10
C ALA A 260 -13.24 -6.98 -12.58
N ALA A 261 -13.88 -7.69 -11.64
CA ALA A 261 -15.09 -7.19 -10.97
C ALA A 261 -14.83 -5.90 -10.20
N LEU A 262 -13.74 -5.85 -9.40
CA LEU A 262 -13.33 -4.64 -8.70
C LEU A 262 -13.07 -3.47 -9.66
N THR A 263 -12.36 -3.72 -10.76
CA THR A 263 -12.07 -2.69 -11.76
C THR A 263 -13.35 -2.09 -12.38
N SER A 264 -14.38 -2.91 -12.58
CA SER A 264 -15.67 -2.43 -13.09
C SER A 264 -16.37 -1.49 -12.09
N ALA A 265 -16.41 -1.84 -10.81
CA ALA A 265 -16.99 -1.00 -9.77
C ALA A 265 -16.16 0.27 -9.50
N ASP A 266 -14.83 0.17 -9.55
CA ASP A 266 -13.91 1.29 -9.42
C ASP A 266 -14.12 2.35 -10.51
N ARG A 267 -14.34 1.91 -11.74
CA ARG A 267 -14.67 2.81 -12.85
C ARG A 267 -15.93 3.63 -12.57
N LEU A 268 -16.97 3.00 -12.01
CA LEU A 268 -18.22 3.69 -11.65
C LEU A 268 -18.01 4.69 -10.52
N MET A 269 -17.21 4.35 -9.51
CA MET A 269 -16.82 5.26 -8.42
C MET A 269 -16.04 6.47 -8.96
N TYR A 270 -15.11 6.23 -9.90
CA TYR A 270 -14.37 7.30 -10.54
C TYR A 270 -15.27 8.27 -11.33
N ASP A 271 -16.32 7.76 -11.99
CA ASP A 271 -17.32 8.60 -12.67
C ASP A 271 -18.03 9.53 -11.68
N VAL A 272 -18.39 9.04 -10.48
CA VAL A 272 -18.96 9.86 -9.40
C VAL A 272 -17.99 10.97 -8.98
N LYS A 273 -16.72 10.64 -8.80
CA LYS A 273 -15.69 11.64 -8.47
C LYS A 273 -15.56 12.73 -9.52
N ARG A 274 -15.66 12.36 -10.80
CA ARG A 274 -15.61 13.33 -11.91
C ARG A 274 -16.86 14.19 -12.00
N ALA A 275 -18.02 13.67 -11.60
CA ALA A 275 -19.29 14.39 -11.61
C ALA A 275 -19.47 15.38 -10.44
N GLY A 276 -18.50 15.49 -9.53
CA GLY A 276 -18.53 16.46 -8.43
C GLY A 276 -18.47 15.83 -7.04
N LYS A 277 -18.19 14.51 -6.93
CA LYS A 277 -18.12 13.77 -5.66
C LYS A 277 -19.48 13.65 -4.93
N ARG A 278 -19.50 13.11 -3.73
CA ARG A 278 -20.65 13.06 -2.80
C ARG A 278 -21.87 12.34 -3.38
N GLY A 279 -21.68 11.17 -3.97
CA GLY A 279 -22.79 10.46 -4.58
C GLY A 279 -22.51 8.99 -4.79
N GLN A 280 -23.49 8.34 -5.41
CA GLN A 280 -23.34 6.95 -5.86
C GLN A 280 -23.74 6.82 -7.33
N LYS A 281 -23.11 5.88 -8.02
CA LYS A 281 -23.49 5.42 -9.35
C LYS A 281 -23.67 3.92 -9.32
N VAL A 282 -24.85 3.45 -9.66
CA VAL A 282 -25.21 2.01 -9.66
C VAL A 282 -25.57 1.61 -11.09
N GLU A 283 -24.82 0.68 -11.65
CA GLU A 283 -25.04 0.22 -13.02
C GLU A 283 -24.91 -1.31 -13.12
N MET A 284 -25.66 -1.90 -14.05
CA MET A 284 -25.40 -3.28 -14.49
C MET A 284 -24.12 -3.31 -15.31
N VAL A 285 -23.24 -4.27 -14.98
CA VAL A 285 -22.04 -4.56 -15.75
C VAL A 285 -22.40 -5.54 -16.86
N LEU A 286 -22.34 -5.06 -18.11
CA LEU A 286 -22.67 -5.80 -19.35
C LEU A 286 -21.44 -6.45 -19.94
#